data_a13ddb9d0c453bd19d9e316ec6c68f1c
#
_entry.id   a13ddb9d0c453bd19d9e316ec6c68f1c
#
_cell.length_a   1.000
_cell.length_b   1.000
_cell.length_c   1.000
_cell.angle_alpha   90.00
_cell.angle_beta   90.00
_cell.angle_gamma   90.00
#
_symmetry.space_group_name_H-M   'P 1'
#
loop_
_entity.id
_entity.type
_entity.pdbx_description
1 polymer ?
#
loop_
_entity_poly.entity_id
_entity_poly.type
_entity_poly.pdbx_seq_one_letter_code
_entity_poly.pdbx_strand_id
1 'polypeptide(L)'
;MNMGKYDDLAKRIIERVGGRENITGLTHCATKLRFLLKDETKADTRGLKTMPGVITVIQSSGQYQLVIGNHAPDVCESVSRLAGVADLKEAREREMNMPGRFVEAFSGIFTPLIGVFCAMGILRGVQGFFLYMGLLGETDRVYQLIQLLSDSLFYYLPVFVGATAARKFQVNQFTGMLIGACLVYPFRYGIAEHPYTVLPVILAVWSASYMERFLKKTLPEILKISLVPLITLVFTLLLTWIVIEALYTGLTAVIMLTIDRAYTASPLLSAFLAGGCWPLLVISGIHGELVPMTPEFLTDAMTGAFLPAAAYIASCAQAGAVFAVLLKTKDRRLHAISIPAVIAGLFGMAEPGIYGAALPEKKPLLISCAGAAAGCVLFVWLGQMQAEVSAPLAASGAAFVLTCIITLVICKYPKKERLEFPAITFSPGGKKVIHSPLNGKIVPLMEVGDEVFSSGVLGEGIAIEPYEGIVYAPADCKVTTFFPTGHAIGLTTAEGVELLIHIGVDTVQLNGKYFEPLVKQGESLLEGQPMLRFDSRKIEQAGYDMTTSVIITNTTDWKRVDSTKAQETTVGDALLMLV
;
A
#
# COMPACT_ATOMS: atom_id res chain seq x y z
N MET A 1 -28.41 8.45 28.92
CA MET A 1 -27.38 8.08 27.93
C MET A 1 -28.02 8.20 26.56
N ASN A 2 -27.60 9.16 25.74
CA ASN A 2 -28.08 9.24 24.36
C ASN A 2 -27.62 7.97 23.60
N MET A 3 -28.58 7.17 23.15
CA MET A 3 -28.28 6.01 22.31
C MET A 3 -27.76 6.50 20.96
N GLY A 4 -26.56 6.06 20.59
CA GLY A 4 -25.99 6.36 19.28
C GLY A 4 -26.79 5.67 18.16
N LYS A 5 -26.76 6.23 16.97
CA LYS A 5 -27.49 5.73 15.76
C LYS A 5 -27.31 4.22 15.50
N TYR A 6 -26.15 3.67 15.86
CA TYR A 6 -25.80 2.26 15.60
C TYR A 6 -25.71 1.38 16.86
N ASP A 7 -26.11 1.88 18.03
CA ASP A 7 -26.01 1.13 19.30
C ASP A 7 -26.83 -0.15 19.32
N ASP A 8 -28.00 -0.14 18.68
CA ASP A 8 -28.85 -1.32 18.60
C ASP A 8 -28.26 -2.39 17.68
N LEU A 9 -27.68 -2.00 16.55
CA LEU A 9 -26.95 -2.91 15.67
C LEU A 9 -25.72 -3.48 16.39
N ALA A 10 -24.96 -2.63 17.08
CA ALA A 10 -23.77 -3.03 17.82
C ALA A 10 -24.07 -4.04 18.94
N LYS A 11 -25.16 -3.85 19.72
CA LYS A 11 -25.59 -4.81 20.73
C LYS A 11 -25.90 -6.18 20.14
N ARG A 12 -26.69 -6.22 19.06
CA ARG A 12 -27.02 -7.46 18.36
C ARG A 12 -25.80 -8.17 17.78
N ILE A 13 -24.83 -7.40 17.28
CA ILE A 13 -23.57 -7.98 16.81
C ILE A 13 -22.80 -8.59 17.99
N ILE A 14 -22.64 -7.88 19.11
CA ILE A 14 -21.92 -8.37 20.30
C ILE A 14 -22.55 -9.67 20.82
N GLU A 15 -23.87 -9.74 20.94
CA GLU A 15 -24.57 -10.94 21.37
C GLU A 15 -24.29 -12.14 20.45
N ARG A 16 -24.34 -11.91 19.14
CA ARG A 16 -24.20 -12.98 18.14
C ARG A 16 -22.75 -13.38 17.82
N VAL A 17 -21.75 -12.59 18.17
CA VAL A 17 -20.34 -13.03 18.10
C VAL A 17 -19.93 -13.84 19.36
N GLY A 18 -20.87 -14.17 20.21
CA GLY A 18 -20.63 -14.98 21.43
C GLY A 18 -20.45 -14.15 22.70
N GLY A 19 -20.91 -12.89 22.67
CA GLY A 19 -20.89 -12.00 23.84
C GLY A 19 -19.54 -11.26 23.99
N ARG A 20 -19.54 -10.26 24.88
CA ARG A 20 -18.40 -9.41 25.18
C ARG A 20 -17.14 -10.21 25.54
N GLU A 21 -17.29 -11.27 26.32
CA GLU A 21 -16.17 -12.06 26.82
C GLU A 21 -15.48 -12.90 25.76
N ASN A 22 -16.14 -13.11 24.61
CA ASN A 22 -15.60 -13.82 23.48
C ASN A 22 -14.76 -12.91 22.57
N ILE A 23 -14.90 -11.57 22.69
CA ILE A 23 -14.18 -10.60 21.88
C ILE A 23 -12.86 -10.27 22.56
N THR A 24 -11.73 -10.67 21.94
CA THR A 24 -10.37 -10.34 22.40
C THR A 24 -9.81 -9.11 21.72
N GLY A 25 -10.34 -8.78 20.53
CA GLY A 25 -9.92 -7.61 19.79
C GLY A 25 -10.91 -7.27 18.68
N LEU A 26 -10.92 -6.01 18.30
CA LEU A 26 -11.75 -5.46 17.24
C LEU A 26 -10.93 -4.49 16.42
N THR A 27 -11.06 -4.55 15.09
CA THR A 27 -10.55 -3.53 14.18
C THR A 27 -11.56 -3.31 13.05
N HIS A 28 -11.36 -2.27 12.26
CA HIS A 28 -12.20 -2.03 11.09
C HIS A 28 -11.39 -1.58 9.87
N CYS A 29 -11.95 -1.78 8.69
CA CYS A 29 -11.58 -1.05 7.49
C CYS A 29 -12.78 -0.20 7.01
N ALA A 30 -12.70 0.37 5.81
CA ALA A 30 -13.78 1.24 5.29
C ALA A 30 -15.17 0.57 5.30
N THR A 31 -15.23 -0.76 5.12
CA THR A 31 -16.49 -1.49 4.92
C THR A 31 -16.68 -2.71 5.83
N LYS A 32 -15.69 -3.08 6.65
CA LYS A 32 -15.72 -4.33 7.43
C LYS A 32 -15.31 -4.11 8.87
N LEU A 33 -15.95 -4.81 9.81
CA LEU A 33 -15.46 -5.04 11.15
C LEU A 33 -14.66 -6.34 11.18
N ARG A 34 -13.57 -6.36 11.92
CA ARG A 34 -12.72 -7.55 12.09
C ARG A 34 -12.59 -7.85 13.56
N PHE A 35 -13.16 -8.96 13.97
CA PHE A 35 -13.10 -9.45 15.33
C PHE A 35 -11.97 -10.48 15.49
N LEU A 36 -11.26 -10.41 16.60
CA LEU A 36 -10.49 -11.51 17.14
C LEU A 36 -11.36 -12.13 18.24
N LEU A 37 -11.82 -13.35 18.03
CA LEU A 37 -12.66 -14.09 18.98
C LEU A 37 -11.80 -15.12 19.72
N LYS A 38 -12.09 -15.34 21.01
CA LYS A 38 -11.47 -16.42 21.77
C LYS A 38 -11.89 -17.79 21.23
N ASP A 39 -13.14 -17.89 20.83
CA ASP A 39 -13.78 -19.12 20.35
C ASP A 39 -14.78 -18.74 19.24
N GLU A 40 -14.41 -18.99 17.99
CA GLU A 40 -15.26 -18.69 16.84
C GLU A 40 -16.51 -19.57 16.77
N THR A 41 -16.53 -20.73 17.45
CA THR A 41 -17.68 -21.63 17.46
C THR A 41 -18.86 -21.07 18.25
N LYS A 42 -18.63 -20.11 19.15
CA LYS A 42 -19.66 -19.40 19.90
C LYS A 42 -20.39 -18.34 19.09
N ALA A 43 -19.85 -17.98 17.93
CA ALA A 43 -20.47 -16.98 17.08
C ALA A 43 -21.62 -17.58 16.25
N ASP A 44 -22.79 -16.96 16.35
CA ASP A 44 -23.96 -17.31 15.53
C ASP A 44 -23.79 -16.71 14.11
N THR A 45 -22.94 -17.36 13.31
CA THR A 45 -22.63 -16.95 11.94
C THR A 45 -23.88 -16.89 11.05
N ARG A 46 -24.86 -17.80 11.26
CA ARG A 46 -26.11 -17.79 10.48
C ARG A 46 -26.96 -16.57 10.80
N GLY A 47 -27.12 -16.30 12.08
CA GLY A 47 -27.88 -15.14 12.54
C GLY A 47 -27.23 -13.82 12.16
N LEU A 48 -25.89 -13.73 12.12
CA LEU A 48 -25.17 -12.56 11.66
C LEU A 48 -25.32 -12.32 10.16
N LYS A 49 -25.28 -13.37 9.32
CA LYS A 49 -25.48 -13.26 7.87
C LYS A 49 -26.89 -12.81 7.46
N THR A 50 -27.89 -13.05 8.30
CA THR A 50 -29.28 -12.66 8.06
C THR A 50 -29.67 -11.36 8.77
N MET A 51 -28.75 -10.76 9.54
CA MET A 51 -29.02 -9.58 10.34
C MET A 51 -29.11 -8.31 9.49
N PRO A 52 -30.19 -7.52 9.59
CA PRO A 52 -30.26 -6.22 8.95
C PRO A 52 -29.10 -5.32 9.40
N GLY A 53 -28.35 -4.77 8.43
CA GLY A 53 -27.17 -3.95 8.67
C GLY A 53 -25.83 -4.72 8.59
N VAL A 54 -25.86 -6.04 8.43
CA VAL A 54 -24.70 -6.88 8.10
C VAL A 54 -24.88 -7.40 6.67
N ILE A 55 -23.92 -7.15 5.81
CA ILE A 55 -23.97 -7.58 4.39
C ILE A 55 -23.57 -9.05 4.29
N THR A 56 -22.48 -9.43 4.96
CA THR A 56 -22.00 -10.83 5.02
C THR A 56 -20.98 -11.01 6.15
N VAL A 57 -20.68 -12.27 6.46
CA VAL A 57 -19.66 -12.68 7.44
C VAL A 57 -18.60 -13.49 6.72
N ILE A 58 -17.33 -13.13 6.89
CA ILE A 58 -16.17 -13.78 6.30
C ILE A 58 -15.30 -14.28 7.45
N GLN A 59 -14.94 -15.55 7.43
CA GLN A 59 -13.98 -16.16 8.36
C GLN A 59 -12.71 -16.41 7.57
N SER A 60 -11.63 -15.70 7.86
CA SER A 60 -10.36 -15.83 7.14
C SER A 60 -9.19 -15.57 8.06
N SER A 61 -8.18 -16.42 8.01
CA SER A 61 -6.88 -16.26 8.68
C SER A 61 -6.97 -15.97 10.19
N GLY A 62 -7.87 -16.65 10.90
CA GLY A 62 -8.08 -16.46 12.35
C GLY A 62 -8.76 -15.12 12.70
N GLN A 63 -9.41 -14.49 11.73
CA GLN A 63 -10.19 -13.26 11.92
C GLN A 63 -11.64 -13.49 11.51
N TYR A 64 -12.55 -13.11 12.39
CA TYR A 64 -13.97 -13.12 12.15
C TYR A 64 -14.41 -11.76 11.62
N GLN A 65 -14.75 -11.67 10.34
CA GLN A 65 -15.01 -10.38 9.66
C GLN A 65 -16.49 -10.22 9.34
N LEU A 66 -17.08 -9.07 9.71
CA LEU A 66 -18.43 -8.68 9.34
C LEU A 66 -18.37 -7.55 8.32
N VAL A 67 -18.94 -7.75 7.15
CA VAL A 67 -19.09 -6.70 6.13
C VAL A 67 -20.31 -5.87 6.47
N ILE A 68 -20.12 -4.59 6.78
CA ILE A 68 -21.17 -3.65 7.18
C ILE A 68 -21.46 -2.63 6.08
N GLY A 69 -20.48 -2.39 5.18
CA GLY A 69 -20.51 -1.28 4.22
C GLY A 69 -19.93 0.01 4.83
N ASN A 70 -20.21 1.14 4.21
CA ASN A 70 -19.58 2.44 4.51
C ASN A 70 -19.79 2.94 5.96
N HIS A 71 -20.65 2.29 6.74
CA HIS A 71 -20.89 2.60 8.16
C HIS A 71 -20.04 1.77 9.12
N ALA A 72 -19.13 0.95 8.61
CA ALA A 72 -18.29 0.08 9.44
C ALA A 72 -17.48 0.84 10.51
N PRO A 73 -16.91 2.03 10.28
CA PRO A 73 -16.24 2.81 11.32
C PRO A 73 -17.17 3.19 12.47
N ASP A 74 -18.37 3.69 12.17
CA ASP A 74 -19.35 4.15 13.19
C ASP A 74 -19.89 2.97 14.01
N VAL A 75 -20.12 1.83 13.35
CA VAL A 75 -20.55 0.58 14.03
C VAL A 75 -19.41 0.05 14.88
N CYS A 76 -18.14 0.12 14.43
CA CYS A 76 -16.98 -0.27 15.21
C CYS A 76 -16.87 0.55 16.50
N GLU A 77 -17.02 1.88 16.43
CA GLU A 77 -17.02 2.75 17.59
C GLU A 77 -18.11 2.35 18.60
N SER A 78 -19.33 2.07 18.11
CA SER A 78 -20.45 1.63 18.96
C SER A 78 -20.18 0.26 19.59
N VAL A 79 -19.63 -0.70 18.85
CA VAL A 79 -19.24 -2.03 19.36
C VAL A 79 -18.12 -1.89 20.39
N SER A 80 -17.07 -1.13 20.11
CA SER A 80 -15.95 -0.88 21.03
C SER A 80 -16.43 -0.30 22.36
N ARG A 81 -17.30 0.69 22.29
CA ARG A 81 -17.87 1.34 23.48
C ARG A 81 -18.74 0.39 24.30
N LEU A 82 -19.60 -0.38 23.66
CA LEU A 82 -20.56 -1.27 24.35
C LEU A 82 -19.91 -2.56 24.85
N ALA A 83 -18.98 -3.13 24.09
CA ALA A 83 -18.22 -4.30 24.51
C ALA A 83 -17.08 -3.94 25.48
N GLY A 84 -16.69 -2.67 25.57
CA GLY A 84 -15.53 -2.23 26.36
C GLY A 84 -14.21 -2.82 25.83
N VAL A 85 -14.15 -3.11 24.54
CA VAL A 85 -12.98 -3.62 23.85
C VAL A 85 -12.45 -2.48 23.00
N ALA A 86 -11.20 -2.08 23.22
CA ALA A 86 -10.58 -1.04 22.39
C ALA A 86 -10.40 -1.56 20.96
N ASP A 87 -10.56 -0.67 19.96
CA ASP A 87 -10.10 -0.98 18.61
C ASP A 87 -8.60 -1.31 18.69
N LEU A 88 -8.23 -2.50 18.23
CA LEU A 88 -6.82 -2.95 18.27
C LEU A 88 -5.88 -2.00 17.54
N LYS A 89 -6.38 -1.31 16.51
CA LYS A 89 -5.62 -0.30 15.80
C LYS A 89 -5.45 0.95 16.67
N GLU A 90 -6.52 1.43 17.31
CA GLU A 90 -6.46 2.54 18.26
C GLU A 90 -5.69 2.18 19.53
N ALA A 91 -5.85 0.95 20.05
CA ALA A 91 -5.10 0.46 21.19
C ALA A 91 -3.59 0.41 20.87
N ARG A 92 -3.22 -0.11 19.70
CA ARG A 92 -1.85 -0.15 19.21
C ARG A 92 -1.30 1.26 18.99
N GLU A 93 -2.11 2.17 18.42
CA GLU A 93 -1.73 3.58 18.25
C GLU A 93 -1.59 4.30 19.61
N ARG A 94 -2.37 3.94 20.62
CA ARG A 94 -2.26 4.48 21.99
C ARG A 94 -1.02 3.98 22.74
N GLU A 95 -0.66 2.72 22.55
CA GLU A 95 0.55 2.11 23.15
C GLU A 95 1.84 2.55 22.45
N MET A 96 1.75 3.02 21.21
CA MET A 96 2.91 3.52 20.47
C MET A 96 3.36 4.86 21.03
N ASN A 97 4.66 4.99 21.28
CA ASN A 97 5.29 6.26 21.61
C ASN A 97 5.20 7.25 20.42
N MET A 98 5.40 8.54 20.67
CA MET A 98 5.29 9.60 19.64
C MET A 98 6.12 9.29 18.38
N PRO A 99 7.40 8.84 18.45
CA PRO A 99 8.16 8.45 17.26
C PRO A 99 7.53 7.29 16.48
N GLY A 100 6.91 6.33 17.18
CA GLY A 100 6.23 5.21 16.52
C GLY A 100 5.01 5.64 15.72
N ARG A 101 4.20 6.54 16.25
CA ARG A 101 3.04 7.12 15.55
C ARG A 101 3.44 7.91 14.32
N PHE A 102 4.54 8.67 14.43
CA PHE A 102 5.10 9.41 13.29
C PHE A 102 5.50 8.46 12.16
N VAL A 103 6.29 7.43 12.47
CA VAL A 103 6.73 6.40 11.51
C VAL A 103 5.53 5.73 10.82
N GLU A 104 4.51 5.35 11.59
CA GLU A 104 3.32 4.71 11.03
C GLU A 104 2.50 5.66 10.14
N ALA A 105 2.38 6.92 10.52
CA ALA A 105 1.67 7.92 9.72
C ALA A 105 2.39 8.13 8.38
N PHE A 106 3.69 8.38 8.41
CA PHE A 106 4.50 8.59 7.21
C PHE A 106 4.54 7.35 6.32
N SER A 107 4.81 6.17 6.88
CA SER A 107 4.76 4.92 6.11
C SER A 107 3.40 4.72 5.45
N GLY A 108 2.29 4.96 6.16
CA GLY A 108 0.95 4.82 5.60
C GLY A 108 0.63 5.81 4.47
N ILE A 109 1.20 7.02 4.53
CA ILE A 109 1.03 8.05 3.49
C ILE A 109 1.83 7.69 2.23
N PHE A 110 3.07 7.22 2.39
CA PHE A 110 3.97 6.98 1.27
C PHE A 110 3.86 5.59 0.65
N THR A 111 3.39 4.57 1.39
CA THR A 111 3.26 3.20 0.86
C THR A 111 2.51 3.12 -0.48
N PRO A 112 1.38 3.83 -0.71
CA PRO A 112 0.69 3.78 -2.00
C PRO A 112 1.51 4.36 -3.17
N LEU A 113 2.51 5.20 -2.88
CA LEU A 113 3.33 5.90 -3.87
C LEU A 113 4.61 5.13 -4.22
N ILE A 114 4.99 4.08 -3.47
CA ILE A 114 6.26 3.37 -3.61
C ILE A 114 6.44 2.84 -5.04
N GLY A 115 5.40 2.23 -5.63
CA GLY A 115 5.47 1.68 -6.98
C GLY A 115 5.82 2.74 -8.04
N VAL A 116 5.21 3.93 -7.93
CA VAL A 116 5.48 5.05 -8.85
C VAL A 116 6.89 5.61 -8.63
N PHE A 117 7.33 5.76 -7.37
CA PHE A 117 8.72 6.14 -7.07
C PHE A 117 9.73 5.15 -7.66
N CYS A 118 9.50 3.85 -7.50
CA CYS A 118 10.36 2.82 -8.08
C CYS A 118 10.44 2.94 -9.61
N ALA A 119 9.28 3.10 -10.27
CA ALA A 119 9.22 3.23 -11.72
C ALA A 119 10.00 4.45 -12.22
N MET A 120 9.83 5.61 -11.56
CA MET A 120 10.54 6.84 -11.93
C MET A 120 12.05 6.74 -11.64
N GLY A 121 12.44 6.09 -10.55
CA GLY A 121 13.85 5.85 -10.25
C GLY A 121 14.54 4.98 -11.30
N ILE A 122 13.90 3.91 -11.73
CA ILE A 122 14.41 3.05 -12.81
C ILE A 122 14.50 3.84 -14.13
N LEU A 123 13.45 4.62 -14.44
CA LEU A 123 13.39 5.41 -15.68
C LEU A 123 14.53 6.44 -15.74
N ARG A 124 14.80 7.17 -14.65
CA ARG A 124 15.95 8.08 -14.52
C ARG A 124 17.28 7.36 -14.66
N GLY A 125 17.39 6.19 -14.05
CA GLY A 125 18.59 5.39 -14.16
C GLY A 125 18.89 4.96 -15.59
N VAL A 126 17.88 4.48 -16.32
CA VAL A 126 17.99 4.12 -17.74
C VAL A 126 18.34 5.35 -18.59
N GLN A 127 17.72 6.50 -18.31
CA GLN A 127 18.04 7.78 -18.98
C GLN A 127 19.52 8.16 -18.78
N GLY A 128 19.99 8.15 -17.53
CA GLY A 128 21.39 8.46 -17.20
C GLY A 128 22.38 7.48 -17.83
N PHE A 129 22.04 6.18 -17.86
CA PHE A 129 22.86 5.18 -18.54
C PHE A 129 22.96 5.43 -20.04
N PHE A 130 21.87 5.72 -20.73
CA PHE A 130 21.89 6.02 -22.17
C PHE A 130 22.63 7.33 -22.49
N LEU A 131 22.51 8.35 -21.61
CA LEU A 131 23.29 9.57 -21.72
C LEU A 131 24.81 9.29 -21.58
N TYR A 132 25.19 8.49 -20.57
CA TYR A 132 26.60 8.11 -20.34
C TYR A 132 27.18 7.31 -21.52
N MET A 133 26.39 6.42 -22.12
CA MET A 133 26.80 5.65 -23.31
C MET A 133 26.84 6.48 -24.60
N GLY A 134 26.43 7.74 -24.57
CA GLY A 134 26.32 8.59 -25.75
C GLY A 134 25.19 8.19 -26.71
N LEU A 135 24.26 7.37 -26.28
CA LEU A 135 23.10 6.91 -27.07
C LEU A 135 21.96 7.93 -27.08
N LEU A 136 21.90 8.81 -26.09
CA LEU A 136 20.98 9.95 -26.02
C LEU A 136 21.74 11.22 -25.70
N GLY A 137 21.34 12.33 -26.31
CA GLY A 137 21.80 13.68 -25.98
C GLY A 137 20.74 14.40 -25.12
N GLU A 138 21.16 15.38 -24.33
CA GLU A 138 20.24 16.21 -23.52
C GLU A 138 19.22 16.98 -24.35
N THR A 139 19.53 17.26 -25.62
CA THR A 139 18.66 17.94 -26.58
C THR A 139 17.69 17.00 -27.28
N ASP A 140 17.84 15.69 -27.12
CA ASP A 140 16.97 14.70 -27.77
C ASP A 140 15.56 14.74 -27.20
N ARG A 141 14.56 14.65 -28.06
CA ARG A 141 13.15 14.65 -27.65
C ARG A 141 12.82 13.50 -26.68
N VAL A 142 13.45 12.34 -26.87
CA VAL A 142 13.24 11.17 -25.99
C VAL A 142 13.80 11.45 -24.60
N TYR A 143 15.02 12.05 -24.53
CA TYR A 143 15.61 12.47 -23.25
C TYR A 143 14.70 13.46 -22.52
N GLN A 144 14.24 14.51 -23.21
CA GLN A 144 13.36 15.54 -22.65
C GLN A 144 12.00 14.96 -22.20
N LEU A 145 11.43 14.00 -22.93
CA LEU A 145 10.18 13.34 -22.55
C LEU A 145 10.34 12.51 -21.28
N ILE A 146 11.44 11.74 -21.18
CA ILE A 146 11.74 10.95 -19.97
C ILE A 146 11.96 11.87 -18.78
N GLN A 147 12.69 12.97 -18.97
CA GLN A 147 12.93 13.96 -17.94
C GLN A 147 11.62 14.61 -17.48
N LEU A 148 10.76 15.05 -18.41
CA LEU A 148 9.45 15.61 -18.10
C LEU A 148 8.60 14.64 -17.26
N LEU A 149 8.56 13.36 -17.65
CA LEU A 149 7.79 12.35 -16.95
C LEU A 149 8.30 12.14 -15.51
N SER A 150 9.62 12.06 -15.35
CA SER A 150 10.25 11.88 -14.03
C SER A 150 10.08 13.11 -13.15
N ASP A 151 10.28 14.31 -13.69
CA ASP A 151 10.19 15.57 -12.95
C ASP A 151 8.74 15.87 -12.56
N SER A 152 7.77 15.48 -13.38
CA SER A 152 6.34 15.64 -13.07
C SER A 152 5.92 14.93 -11.77
N LEU A 153 6.49 13.75 -11.46
CA LEU A 153 6.21 13.07 -10.20
C LEU A 153 6.59 13.93 -9.00
N PHE A 154 7.81 14.48 -9.02
CA PHE A 154 8.31 15.29 -7.90
C PHE A 154 7.60 16.65 -7.84
N TYR A 155 7.36 17.27 -8.98
CA TYR A 155 6.63 18.55 -9.04
C TYR A 155 5.22 18.43 -8.48
N TYR A 156 4.47 17.38 -8.84
CA TYR A 156 3.12 17.13 -8.34
C TYR A 156 3.07 16.26 -7.07
N LEU A 157 4.21 15.93 -6.49
CA LEU A 157 4.28 15.11 -5.27
C LEU A 157 3.40 15.63 -4.14
N PRO A 158 3.30 16.95 -3.88
CA PRO A 158 2.38 17.50 -2.87
C PRO A 158 0.91 17.14 -3.12
N VAL A 159 0.48 17.02 -4.37
CA VAL A 159 -0.89 16.62 -4.72
C VAL A 159 -1.11 15.14 -4.39
N PHE A 160 -0.17 14.27 -4.75
CA PHE A 160 -0.26 12.84 -4.44
C PHE A 160 -0.18 12.59 -2.94
N VAL A 161 0.72 13.26 -2.24
CA VAL A 161 0.83 13.20 -0.78
C VAL A 161 -0.44 13.76 -0.11
N GLY A 162 -1.00 14.83 -0.63
CA GLY A 162 -2.29 15.37 -0.18
C GLY A 162 -3.42 14.35 -0.26
N ALA A 163 -3.49 13.59 -1.36
CA ALA A 163 -4.47 12.52 -1.54
C ALA A 163 -4.30 11.37 -0.56
N THR A 164 -3.06 10.91 -0.37
CA THR A 164 -2.76 9.77 0.53
C THR A 164 -2.84 10.16 2.01
N ALA A 165 -2.42 11.39 2.37
CA ALA A 165 -2.59 11.95 3.71
C ALA A 165 -4.07 12.14 4.06
N ALA A 166 -4.90 12.62 3.12
CA ALA A 166 -6.34 12.73 3.31
C ALA A 166 -6.97 11.36 3.62
N ARG A 167 -6.56 10.31 2.92
CA ARG A 167 -7.00 8.93 3.21
C ARG A 167 -6.55 8.47 4.60
N LYS A 168 -5.30 8.76 5.00
CA LYS A 168 -4.76 8.40 6.33
C LYS A 168 -5.49 9.14 7.45
N PHE A 169 -5.78 10.44 7.30
CA PHE A 169 -6.41 11.30 8.30
C PHE A 169 -7.92 11.40 8.17
N GLN A 170 -8.55 10.62 7.28
CA GLN A 170 -10.00 10.54 7.08
C GLN A 170 -10.63 11.88 6.64
N VAL A 171 -9.93 12.63 5.81
CA VAL A 171 -10.40 13.83 5.12
C VAL A 171 -10.89 13.44 3.72
N ASN A 172 -11.76 14.26 3.12
CA ASN A 172 -12.12 14.05 1.73
C ASN A 172 -10.88 14.09 0.82
N GLN A 173 -10.68 13.08 0.00
CA GLN A 173 -9.47 12.90 -0.81
C GLN A 173 -9.25 14.07 -1.77
N PHE A 174 -10.31 14.58 -2.40
CA PHE A 174 -10.22 15.73 -3.30
C PHE A 174 -9.88 17.03 -2.55
N THR A 175 -10.33 17.19 -1.31
CA THR A 175 -9.90 18.30 -0.44
C THR A 175 -8.39 18.23 -0.18
N GLY A 176 -7.86 17.04 0.12
CA GLY A 176 -6.42 16.85 0.31
C GLY A 176 -5.61 17.10 -0.97
N MET A 177 -6.09 16.61 -2.11
CA MET A 177 -5.46 16.90 -3.41
C MET A 177 -5.43 18.40 -3.72
N LEU A 178 -6.53 19.11 -3.45
CA LEU A 178 -6.60 20.55 -3.70
C LEU A 178 -5.68 21.34 -2.77
N ILE A 179 -5.54 20.95 -1.50
CA ILE A 179 -4.55 21.52 -0.58
C ILE A 179 -3.14 21.36 -1.18
N GLY A 180 -2.77 20.16 -1.61
CA GLY A 180 -1.48 19.89 -2.25
C GLY A 180 -1.29 20.70 -3.53
N ALA A 181 -2.31 20.80 -4.38
CA ALA A 181 -2.28 21.59 -5.61
C ALA A 181 -2.09 23.10 -5.35
N CYS A 182 -2.74 23.64 -4.33
CA CYS A 182 -2.57 25.05 -3.94
C CYS A 182 -1.13 25.36 -3.50
N LEU A 183 -0.44 24.41 -2.89
CA LEU A 183 0.95 24.60 -2.44
C LEU A 183 1.97 24.46 -3.59
N VAL A 184 1.62 23.81 -4.68
CA VAL A 184 2.45 23.70 -5.89
C VAL A 184 2.19 24.85 -6.86
N TYR A 185 1.00 25.47 -6.77
CA TYR A 185 0.60 26.50 -7.74
C TYR A 185 1.53 27.70 -7.68
N PRO A 186 2.19 28.08 -8.79
CA PRO A 186 3.12 29.20 -8.81
C PRO A 186 2.36 30.51 -8.52
N PHE A 187 2.56 31.06 -7.35
CA PHE A 187 1.97 32.33 -6.96
C PHE A 187 2.66 33.48 -7.69
N ARG A 188 1.93 34.18 -8.53
CA ARG A 188 2.40 35.37 -9.28
C ARG A 188 2.83 36.57 -8.40
N TYR A 189 2.72 36.46 -7.08
CA TYR A 189 2.87 37.58 -6.16
C TYR A 189 4.08 37.46 -5.21
N GLY A 190 5.18 36.86 -5.64
CA GLY A 190 6.45 36.91 -4.92
C GLY A 190 6.52 36.08 -3.63
N ILE A 191 5.63 35.12 -3.46
CA ILE A 191 5.76 34.07 -2.45
C ILE A 191 6.70 33.01 -3.04
N ALA A 192 7.73 32.64 -2.28
CA ALA A 192 8.78 31.74 -2.72
C ALA A 192 8.21 30.46 -3.35
N GLU A 193 8.73 30.11 -4.52
CA GLU A 193 8.46 28.83 -5.17
C GLU A 193 9.11 27.72 -4.33
N HIS A 194 8.31 27.00 -3.56
CA HIS A 194 8.75 25.81 -2.83
C HIS A 194 8.14 24.56 -3.47
N PRO A 195 8.70 24.04 -4.57
CA PRO A 195 8.09 22.98 -5.37
C PRO A 195 8.03 21.61 -4.67
N TYR A 196 8.72 21.42 -3.55
CA TYR A 196 8.88 20.09 -2.90
C TYR A 196 8.32 19.99 -1.48
N THR A 197 7.30 20.77 -1.15
CA THR A 197 6.74 20.88 0.21
C THR A 197 5.92 19.66 0.64
N VAL A 198 6.58 18.59 1.05
CA VAL A 198 5.91 17.36 1.51
C VAL A 198 5.38 17.50 2.94
N LEU A 199 6.23 17.96 3.87
CA LEU A 199 5.85 18.10 5.28
C LEU A 199 4.74 19.13 5.49
N PRO A 200 4.78 20.33 4.87
CA PRO A 200 3.68 21.30 4.95
C PRO A 200 2.33 20.72 4.49
N VAL A 201 2.31 19.94 3.41
CA VAL A 201 1.07 19.30 2.93
C VAL A 201 0.52 18.31 3.95
N ILE A 202 1.38 17.46 4.53
CA ILE A 202 0.96 16.49 5.56
C ILE A 202 0.35 17.21 6.76
N LEU A 203 1.02 18.26 7.25
CA LEU A 203 0.53 19.07 8.37
C LEU A 203 -0.76 19.83 8.03
N ALA A 204 -0.86 20.35 6.82
CA ALA A 204 -2.06 21.01 6.32
C ALA A 204 -3.26 20.04 6.30
N VAL A 205 -3.11 18.86 5.70
CA VAL A 205 -4.18 17.86 5.65
C VAL A 205 -4.50 17.31 7.05
N TRP A 206 -3.51 17.17 7.91
CA TRP A 206 -3.74 16.82 9.31
C TRP A 206 -4.59 17.87 10.03
N SER A 207 -4.29 19.16 9.88
CA SER A 207 -5.11 20.24 10.43
C SER A 207 -6.51 20.27 9.83
N ALA A 208 -6.63 20.05 8.51
CA ALA A 208 -7.92 19.93 7.81
C ALA A 208 -8.81 18.86 8.43
N SER A 209 -8.23 17.75 8.92
CA SER A 209 -8.99 16.66 9.55
C SER A 209 -9.72 17.09 10.82
N TYR A 210 -9.17 18.00 11.59
CA TYR A 210 -9.82 18.55 12.78
C TYR A 210 -10.95 19.51 12.39
N MET A 211 -10.68 20.40 11.43
CA MET A 211 -11.67 21.36 10.95
C MET A 211 -12.87 20.66 10.31
N GLU A 212 -12.62 19.68 9.43
CA GLU A 212 -13.67 18.92 8.75
C GLU A 212 -14.56 18.16 9.75
N ARG A 213 -13.95 17.51 10.76
CA ARG A 213 -14.69 16.82 11.85
C ARG A 213 -15.52 17.79 12.69
N PHE A 214 -14.99 18.96 13.00
CA PHE A 214 -15.70 20.00 13.74
C PHE A 214 -16.92 20.49 12.94
N LEU A 215 -16.73 20.84 11.66
CA LEU A 215 -17.80 21.35 10.80
C LEU A 215 -18.90 20.31 10.54
N LYS A 216 -18.54 19.04 10.34
CA LYS A 216 -19.51 17.95 10.19
C LYS A 216 -20.41 17.76 11.41
N LYS A 217 -19.92 18.09 12.62
CA LYS A 217 -20.71 18.03 13.86
C LYS A 217 -21.60 19.27 14.07
N THR A 218 -21.19 20.42 13.55
CA THR A 218 -21.82 21.72 13.88
C THR A 218 -22.81 22.17 12.82
N LEU A 219 -22.57 21.86 11.54
CA LEU A 219 -23.38 22.35 10.44
C LEU A 219 -24.62 21.47 10.18
N PRO A 220 -25.77 22.07 9.76
CA PRO A 220 -26.93 21.34 9.28
C PRO A 220 -26.59 20.51 8.03
N GLU A 221 -27.27 19.37 7.83
CA GLU A 221 -27.01 18.43 6.72
C GLU A 221 -27.02 19.08 5.33
N ILE A 222 -27.99 20.00 5.10
CA ILE A 222 -28.17 20.69 3.80
C ILE A 222 -26.93 21.52 3.43
N LEU A 223 -26.22 22.09 4.39
CA LEU A 223 -25.08 22.98 4.16
C LEU A 223 -23.74 22.22 4.14
N LYS A 224 -23.69 20.99 4.64
CA LYS A 224 -22.45 20.23 4.78
C LYS A 224 -21.74 20.01 3.45
N ILE A 225 -22.46 19.70 2.38
CA ILE A 225 -21.87 19.36 1.08
C ILE A 225 -21.00 20.49 0.54
N SER A 226 -21.41 21.73 0.72
CA SER A 226 -20.72 22.91 0.17
C SER A 226 -19.84 23.62 1.19
N LEU A 227 -20.34 23.84 2.42
CA LEU A 227 -19.61 24.64 3.41
C LEU A 227 -18.50 23.89 4.11
N VAL A 228 -18.60 22.56 4.29
CA VAL A 228 -17.51 21.80 4.92
C VAL A 228 -16.24 21.88 4.09
N PRO A 229 -16.21 21.53 2.79
CA PRO A 229 -14.98 21.65 2.00
C PRO A 229 -14.51 23.10 1.87
N LEU A 230 -15.43 24.05 1.66
CA LEU A 230 -15.08 25.47 1.50
C LEU A 230 -14.36 26.03 2.74
N ILE A 231 -14.98 25.91 3.92
CA ILE A 231 -14.41 26.46 5.16
C ILE A 231 -13.13 25.70 5.53
N THR A 232 -13.10 24.35 5.34
CA THR A 232 -11.89 23.56 5.60
C THR A 232 -10.74 24.02 4.73
N LEU A 233 -10.95 24.24 3.44
CA LEU A 233 -9.90 24.70 2.50
C LEU A 233 -9.39 26.08 2.87
N VAL A 234 -10.29 27.06 3.05
CA VAL A 234 -9.91 28.43 3.39
C VAL A 234 -9.13 28.47 4.71
N PHE A 235 -9.64 27.82 5.76
CA PHE A 235 -8.95 27.75 7.05
C PHE A 235 -7.58 27.10 6.93
N THR A 236 -7.51 25.95 6.25
CA THR A 236 -6.27 25.17 6.14
C THR A 236 -5.22 25.93 5.35
N LEU A 237 -5.59 26.58 4.24
CA LEU A 237 -4.64 27.35 3.43
C LEU A 237 -4.12 28.58 4.18
N LEU A 238 -4.99 29.30 4.91
CA LEU A 238 -4.56 30.42 5.76
C LEU A 238 -3.62 29.94 6.88
N LEU A 239 -3.94 28.84 7.55
CA LEU A 239 -3.09 28.25 8.59
C LEU A 239 -1.75 27.81 8.01
N THR A 240 -1.77 27.20 6.83
CA THR A 240 -0.55 26.74 6.16
C THR A 240 0.34 27.93 5.81
N TRP A 241 -0.20 28.94 5.18
CA TRP A 241 0.56 30.11 4.77
C TRP A 241 1.13 30.92 5.94
N ILE A 242 0.34 31.14 7.00
CA ILE A 242 0.75 32.01 8.13
C ILE A 242 1.64 31.25 9.13
N VAL A 243 1.37 29.97 9.38
CA VAL A 243 2.01 29.23 10.48
C VAL A 243 2.89 28.11 9.98
N ILE A 244 2.34 27.19 9.17
CA ILE A 244 3.07 25.97 8.80
C ILE A 244 4.27 26.31 7.91
N GLU A 245 4.10 27.19 6.94
CA GLU A 245 5.16 27.64 6.03
C GLU A 245 6.26 28.40 6.79
N ALA A 246 5.89 29.31 7.69
CA ALA A 246 6.88 30.03 8.48
C ALA A 246 7.71 29.11 9.39
N LEU A 247 7.07 28.11 10.00
CA LEU A 247 7.77 27.10 10.81
C LEU A 247 8.67 26.21 9.95
N TYR A 248 8.21 25.83 8.78
CA TYR A 248 8.96 24.98 7.84
C TYR A 248 10.18 25.71 7.29
N THR A 249 10.04 26.95 6.83
CA THR A 249 11.15 27.80 6.36
C THR A 249 12.15 28.07 7.50
N GLY A 250 11.66 28.32 8.71
CA GLY A 250 12.54 28.45 9.88
C GLY A 250 13.33 27.18 10.17
N LEU A 251 12.71 26.01 10.06
CA LEU A 251 13.36 24.73 10.26
C LEU A 251 14.44 24.45 9.19
N THR A 252 14.12 24.69 7.91
CA THR A 252 15.08 24.55 6.80
C THR A 252 16.28 25.49 6.96
N ALA A 253 16.03 26.75 7.33
CA ALA A 253 17.09 27.74 7.61
C ALA A 253 18.01 27.29 8.75
N VAL A 254 17.47 26.75 9.85
CA VAL A 254 18.29 26.21 10.96
C VAL A 254 19.14 25.03 10.53
N ILE A 255 18.57 24.11 9.71
CA ILE A 255 19.32 22.97 9.18
C ILE A 255 20.48 23.47 8.30
N MET A 256 20.22 24.38 7.37
CA MET A 256 21.24 24.95 6.48
C MET A 256 22.34 25.67 7.28
N LEU A 257 21.95 26.51 8.25
CA LEU A 257 22.91 27.20 9.13
C LEU A 257 23.77 26.22 9.93
N THR A 258 23.20 25.07 10.34
CA THR A 258 23.92 24.03 11.06
C THR A 258 24.95 23.36 10.17
N ILE A 259 24.57 23.00 8.93
CA ILE A 259 25.49 22.40 7.94
C ILE A 259 26.61 23.38 7.60
N ASP A 260 26.30 24.65 7.38
CA ASP A 260 27.26 25.72 7.08
C ASP A 260 28.28 25.95 8.21
N ARG A 261 27.80 26.11 9.46
CA ARG A 261 28.68 26.22 10.61
C ARG A 261 29.54 24.99 10.86
N ALA A 262 28.98 23.80 10.64
CA ALA A 262 29.75 22.57 10.69
C ALA A 262 30.83 22.54 9.63
N TYR A 263 30.55 23.03 8.41
CA TYR A 263 31.51 23.10 7.30
C TYR A 263 32.66 24.06 7.60
N THR A 264 32.36 25.26 8.12
CA THR A 264 33.38 26.23 8.53
C THR A 264 34.26 25.74 9.68
N ALA A 265 33.71 24.91 10.58
CA ALA A 265 34.47 24.28 11.67
C ALA A 265 35.32 23.10 11.16
N SER A 266 34.77 22.25 10.33
CA SER A 266 35.44 21.10 9.71
C SER A 266 34.59 20.54 8.57
N PRO A 267 35.09 20.47 7.32
CA PRO A 267 34.40 19.81 6.21
C PRO A 267 34.01 18.36 6.50
N LEU A 268 34.82 17.62 7.26
CA LEU A 268 34.53 16.26 7.67
C LEU A 268 33.36 16.19 8.64
N LEU A 269 33.21 17.17 9.54
CA LEU A 269 32.07 17.27 10.46
C LEU A 269 30.77 17.55 9.67
N SER A 270 30.82 18.49 8.72
CA SER A 270 29.68 18.76 7.85
C SER A 270 29.27 17.53 7.04
N ALA A 271 30.25 16.80 6.49
CA ALA A 271 30.01 15.55 5.76
C ALA A 271 29.35 14.48 6.62
N PHE A 272 29.82 14.30 7.84
CA PHE A 272 29.23 13.37 8.80
C PHE A 272 27.78 13.72 9.12
N LEU A 273 27.49 14.99 9.41
CA LEU A 273 26.14 15.46 9.75
C LEU A 273 25.20 15.39 8.54
N ALA A 274 25.63 15.93 7.39
CA ALA A 274 24.80 15.94 6.18
C ALA A 274 24.46 14.49 5.74
N GLY A 275 25.45 13.61 5.62
CA GLY A 275 25.23 12.22 5.24
C GLY A 275 24.39 11.46 6.25
N GLY A 276 24.71 11.58 7.55
CA GLY A 276 24.02 10.85 8.62
C GLY A 276 22.57 11.29 8.81
N CYS A 277 22.28 12.57 8.63
CA CYS A 277 20.90 13.09 8.72
C CYS A 277 20.12 12.93 7.41
N TRP A 278 20.77 12.67 6.27
CA TRP A 278 20.10 12.67 4.98
C TRP A 278 18.87 11.76 4.90
N PRO A 279 18.90 10.49 5.35
CA PRO A 279 17.72 9.65 5.35
C PRO A 279 16.55 10.20 6.19
N LEU A 280 16.85 10.93 7.26
CA LEU A 280 15.84 11.58 8.10
C LEU A 280 15.27 12.82 7.41
N LEU A 281 16.08 13.56 6.66
CA LEU A 281 15.64 14.69 5.83
C LEU A 281 14.76 14.22 4.69
N VAL A 282 15.05 13.05 4.10
CA VAL A 282 14.18 12.41 3.11
C VAL A 282 12.82 12.07 3.73
N ILE A 283 12.79 11.46 4.92
CA ILE A 283 11.54 11.12 5.62
C ILE A 283 10.68 12.37 5.86
N SER A 284 11.28 13.47 6.25
CA SER A 284 10.57 14.74 6.47
C SER A 284 10.22 15.49 5.18
N GLY A 285 10.78 15.07 4.04
CA GLY A 285 10.62 15.75 2.74
C GLY A 285 11.42 17.04 2.59
N ILE A 286 12.25 17.40 3.58
CA ILE A 286 13.04 18.64 3.59
C ILE A 286 14.19 18.59 2.57
N HIS A 287 14.72 17.39 2.31
CA HIS A 287 15.89 17.20 1.44
C HIS A 287 15.73 17.82 0.04
N GLY A 288 14.53 17.84 -0.51
CA GLY A 288 14.25 18.39 -1.85
C GLY A 288 14.46 19.89 -1.95
N GLU A 289 14.39 20.64 -0.85
CA GLU A 289 14.64 22.07 -0.82
C GLU A 289 16.10 22.42 -0.50
N LEU A 290 16.80 21.54 0.20
CA LEU A 290 18.19 21.80 0.59
C LEU A 290 19.13 21.83 -0.63
N VAL A 291 18.89 21.02 -1.64
CA VAL A 291 19.73 20.94 -2.83
C VAL A 291 19.67 22.24 -3.68
N PRO A 292 18.47 22.78 -4.00
CA PRO A 292 18.37 24.06 -4.71
C PRO A 292 18.82 25.29 -3.90
N MET A 293 18.70 25.23 -2.57
CA MET A 293 19.07 26.32 -1.65
C MET A 293 20.56 26.38 -1.34
N THR A 294 21.40 25.57 -2.02
CA THR A 294 22.84 25.55 -1.78
C THR A 294 23.42 26.93 -2.05
N PRO A 295 23.99 27.64 -1.02
CA PRO A 295 24.56 28.97 -1.22
C PRO A 295 25.70 28.98 -2.24
N GLU A 296 25.89 30.10 -2.96
CA GLU A 296 26.93 30.23 -3.99
C GLU A 296 28.35 29.93 -3.47
N PHE A 297 28.63 30.18 -2.18
CA PHE A 297 29.94 29.85 -1.59
C PHE A 297 30.15 28.33 -1.37
N LEU A 298 29.08 27.53 -1.34
CA LEU A 298 29.14 26.08 -1.43
C LEU A 298 29.23 25.60 -2.89
N THR A 299 29.25 26.52 -3.86
CA THR A 299 29.37 26.23 -5.30
C THR A 299 30.81 26.34 -5.80
N ASP A 300 31.80 26.77 -4.98
CA ASP A 300 33.22 26.64 -5.33
C ASP A 300 33.59 25.18 -5.57
N ALA A 301 34.51 24.91 -6.44
CA ALA A 301 34.75 23.66 -7.18
C ALA A 301 34.73 22.34 -6.39
N MET A 302 34.85 22.39 -5.05
CA MET A 302 34.64 21.22 -4.17
C MET A 302 33.28 21.19 -3.47
N THR A 303 32.55 22.27 -3.43
CA THR A 303 31.37 22.45 -2.56
C THR A 303 30.04 22.49 -3.30
N GLY A 304 29.98 22.97 -4.54
CA GLY A 304 28.75 22.97 -5.32
C GLY A 304 28.18 21.58 -5.63
N ALA A 305 29.04 20.56 -5.58
CA ALA A 305 28.64 19.16 -5.72
C ALA A 305 28.42 18.45 -4.36
N PHE A 306 28.68 19.10 -3.19
CA PHE A 306 28.69 18.41 -1.89
C PHE A 306 27.30 17.88 -1.50
N LEU A 307 26.27 18.71 -1.47
CA LEU A 307 24.93 18.24 -1.10
C LEU A 307 24.32 17.26 -2.12
N PRO A 308 24.42 17.47 -3.44
CA PRO A 308 24.05 16.46 -4.42
C PRO A 308 24.83 15.14 -4.26
N ALA A 309 26.15 15.21 -4.00
CA ALA A 309 26.97 14.02 -3.75
C ALA A 309 26.54 13.32 -2.45
N ALA A 310 26.28 14.06 -1.36
CA ALA A 310 25.79 13.51 -0.10
C ALA A 310 24.43 12.81 -0.29
N ALA A 311 23.53 13.39 -1.08
CA ALA A 311 22.25 12.79 -1.43
C ALA A 311 22.43 11.44 -2.15
N TYR A 312 23.31 11.41 -3.15
CA TYR A 312 23.59 10.19 -3.90
C TYR A 312 24.27 9.11 -3.05
N ILE A 313 25.26 9.47 -2.24
CA ILE A 313 25.95 8.56 -1.31
C ILE A 313 24.96 7.99 -0.30
N ALA A 314 24.08 8.81 0.27
CA ALA A 314 23.06 8.37 1.19
C ALA A 314 22.04 7.43 0.53
N SER A 315 21.67 7.68 -0.73
CA SER A 315 20.81 6.80 -1.51
C SER A 315 21.46 5.43 -1.74
N CYS A 316 22.76 5.38 -2.07
CA CYS A 316 23.51 4.13 -2.20
C CYS A 316 23.64 3.40 -0.87
N ALA A 317 23.91 4.10 0.24
CA ALA A 317 23.91 3.52 1.58
C ALA A 317 22.55 2.88 1.92
N GLN A 318 21.46 3.58 1.59
CA GLN A 318 20.10 3.05 1.76
C GLN A 318 19.85 1.82 0.89
N ALA A 319 20.29 1.84 -0.37
CA ALA A 319 20.19 0.70 -1.28
C ALA A 319 20.93 -0.53 -0.73
N GLY A 320 22.13 -0.34 -0.16
CA GLY A 320 22.90 -1.40 0.48
C GLY A 320 22.18 -2.03 1.67
N ALA A 321 21.56 -1.20 2.53
CA ALA A 321 20.78 -1.69 3.65
C ALA A 321 19.54 -2.49 3.17
N VAL A 322 18.83 -2.00 2.15
CA VAL A 322 17.66 -2.67 1.58
C VAL A 322 18.04 -3.95 0.82
N PHE A 323 19.20 -3.98 0.17
CA PHE A 323 19.74 -5.18 -0.45
C PHE A 323 20.00 -6.30 0.57
N ALA A 324 20.54 -5.95 1.73
CA ALA A 324 20.69 -6.90 2.83
C ALA A 324 19.34 -7.41 3.37
N VAL A 325 18.32 -6.54 3.44
CA VAL A 325 16.93 -6.93 3.75
C VAL A 325 16.43 -7.91 2.71
N LEU A 326 16.59 -7.61 1.42
CA LEU A 326 16.20 -8.49 0.30
C LEU A 326 16.79 -9.90 0.42
N LEU A 327 18.08 -10.00 0.78
CA LEU A 327 18.78 -11.29 0.92
C LEU A 327 18.30 -12.10 2.13
N LYS A 328 17.80 -11.45 3.18
CA LYS A 328 17.43 -12.11 4.44
C LYS A 328 15.94 -12.30 4.64
N THR A 329 15.12 -11.44 4.07
CA THR A 329 13.66 -11.52 4.27
C THR A 329 13.05 -12.71 3.58
N LYS A 330 12.06 -13.32 4.24
CA LYS A 330 11.16 -14.33 3.65
C LYS A 330 9.75 -13.79 3.42
N ASP A 331 9.52 -12.54 3.77
CA ASP A 331 8.26 -11.87 3.51
C ASP A 331 8.18 -11.50 2.02
N ARG A 332 7.24 -12.12 1.29
CA ARG A 332 7.04 -11.90 -0.16
C ARG A 332 6.78 -10.43 -0.49
N ARG A 333 6.02 -9.72 0.35
CA ARG A 333 5.71 -8.30 0.14
C ARG A 333 6.96 -7.44 0.27
N LEU A 334 7.73 -7.64 1.35
CA LEU A 334 8.97 -6.91 1.58
C LEU A 334 10.01 -7.24 0.50
N HIS A 335 10.07 -8.49 0.05
CA HIS A 335 10.94 -8.93 -1.04
C HIS A 335 10.58 -8.23 -2.36
N ALA A 336 9.29 -8.20 -2.74
CA ALA A 336 8.81 -7.56 -3.97
C ALA A 336 9.10 -6.05 -4.00
N ILE A 337 8.97 -5.36 -2.85
CA ILE A 337 9.29 -3.92 -2.74
C ILE A 337 10.81 -3.68 -2.76
N SER A 338 11.59 -4.57 -2.15
CA SER A 338 13.04 -4.37 -2.00
C SER A 338 13.80 -4.41 -3.33
N ILE A 339 13.39 -5.25 -4.29
CA ILE A 339 14.06 -5.35 -5.60
C ILE A 339 14.06 -4.00 -6.33
N PRO A 340 12.90 -3.41 -6.68
CA PRO A 340 12.89 -2.14 -7.39
C PRO A 340 13.43 -0.99 -6.54
N ALA A 341 13.31 -1.06 -5.21
CA ALA A 341 13.85 -0.04 -4.31
C ALA A 341 15.39 -0.02 -4.29
N VAL A 342 16.05 -1.17 -4.36
CA VAL A 342 17.51 -1.24 -4.51
C VAL A 342 17.94 -0.61 -5.83
N ILE A 343 17.28 -0.97 -6.92
CA ILE A 343 17.58 -0.41 -8.25
C ILE A 343 17.42 1.11 -8.24
N ALA A 344 16.27 1.62 -7.77
CA ALA A 344 16.02 3.06 -7.68
C ALA A 344 17.07 3.77 -6.81
N GLY A 345 17.45 3.16 -5.68
CA GLY A 345 18.45 3.71 -4.77
C GLY A 345 19.85 3.81 -5.37
N LEU A 346 20.26 2.86 -6.22
CA LEU A 346 21.52 2.93 -6.97
C LEU A 346 21.52 4.08 -7.98
N PHE A 347 20.34 4.50 -8.44
CA PHE A 347 20.18 5.66 -9.33
C PHE A 347 19.85 6.97 -8.58
N GLY A 348 20.08 7.02 -7.27
CA GLY A 348 19.99 8.24 -6.47
C GLY A 348 18.61 8.49 -5.85
N MET A 349 17.64 7.57 -5.98
CA MET A 349 16.30 7.71 -5.41
C MET A 349 16.15 6.84 -4.14
N ALA A 350 16.27 7.46 -2.97
CA ALA A 350 16.25 6.76 -1.68
C ALA A 350 14.83 6.45 -1.17
N GLU A 351 13.81 7.19 -1.61
CA GLU A 351 12.44 7.18 -1.09
C GLU A 351 11.80 5.79 -1.08
N PRO A 352 11.85 4.99 -2.17
CA PRO A 352 11.26 3.66 -2.17
C PRO A 352 11.88 2.74 -1.11
N GLY A 353 13.21 2.82 -0.96
CA GLY A 353 13.94 2.03 0.03
C GLY A 353 13.63 2.45 1.46
N ILE A 354 13.55 3.75 1.71
CA ILE A 354 13.24 4.32 3.02
C ILE A 354 11.82 3.94 3.42
N TYR A 355 10.82 4.33 2.63
CA TYR A 355 9.42 4.16 3.03
C TYR A 355 8.93 2.72 2.90
N GLY A 356 9.45 1.95 1.91
CA GLY A 356 9.01 0.60 1.62
C GLY A 356 9.63 -0.48 2.51
N ALA A 357 10.89 -0.30 2.90
CA ALA A 357 11.64 -1.35 3.58
C ALA A 357 12.32 -0.88 4.89
N ALA A 358 13.07 0.23 4.88
CA ALA A 358 13.92 0.58 6.00
C ALA A 358 13.19 1.25 7.17
N LEU A 359 12.24 2.14 6.89
CA LEU A 359 11.48 2.86 7.92
C LEU A 359 10.58 1.92 8.73
N PRO A 360 9.84 0.96 8.14
CA PRO A 360 9.08 -0.03 8.90
C PRO A 360 9.97 -0.91 9.80
N GLU A 361 11.15 -1.29 9.32
CA GLU A 361 12.09 -2.17 10.02
C GLU A 361 12.98 -1.43 11.03
N LYS A 362 13.08 -0.11 10.98
CA LYS A 362 13.86 0.81 11.84
C LYS A 362 15.37 0.57 11.84
N LYS A 363 15.85 -0.67 12.08
CA LYS A 363 17.28 -0.98 12.12
C LYS A 363 18.01 -0.72 10.81
N PRO A 364 17.52 -1.17 9.63
CA PRO A 364 18.14 -0.84 8.36
C PRO A 364 18.22 0.67 8.10
N LEU A 365 17.23 1.44 8.56
CA LEU A 365 17.24 2.90 8.47
C LEU A 365 18.39 3.51 9.27
N LEU A 366 18.57 3.11 10.53
CA LEU A 366 19.66 3.63 11.38
C LEU A 366 21.04 3.23 10.83
N ILE A 367 21.15 2.02 10.29
CA ILE A 367 22.40 1.55 9.67
C ILE A 367 22.69 2.36 8.39
N SER A 368 21.69 2.68 7.59
CA SER A 368 21.87 3.51 6.39
C SER A 368 22.28 4.94 6.75
N CYS A 369 21.76 5.52 7.84
CA CYS A 369 22.23 6.81 8.36
C CYS A 369 23.74 6.76 8.71
N ALA A 370 24.17 5.74 9.45
CA ALA A 370 25.58 5.58 9.81
C ALA A 370 26.48 5.36 8.58
N GLY A 371 26.05 4.54 7.64
CA GLY A 371 26.79 4.29 6.40
C GLY A 371 26.85 5.49 5.46
N ALA A 372 25.78 6.27 5.39
CA ALA A 372 25.76 7.52 4.65
C ALA A 372 26.73 8.56 5.26
N ALA A 373 26.74 8.66 6.60
CA ALA A 373 27.73 9.50 7.30
C ALA A 373 29.16 9.10 6.96
N ALA A 374 29.48 7.79 7.07
CA ALA A 374 30.80 7.28 6.74
C ALA A 374 31.17 7.49 5.26
N GLY A 375 30.25 7.27 4.34
CA GLY A 375 30.45 7.50 2.91
C GLY A 375 30.70 8.97 2.57
N CYS A 376 29.95 9.90 3.16
CA CYS A 376 30.16 11.33 2.95
C CYS A 376 31.50 11.80 3.55
N VAL A 377 31.91 11.30 4.71
CA VAL A 377 33.23 11.55 5.28
C VAL A 377 34.33 11.05 4.34
N LEU A 378 34.19 9.83 3.81
CA LEU A 378 35.12 9.27 2.84
C LEU A 378 35.18 10.12 1.55
N PHE A 379 34.05 10.60 1.07
CA PHE A 379 33.98 11.48 -0.11
C PHE A 379 34.81 12.75 0.07
N VAL A 380 34.60 13.47 1.19
CA VAL A 380 35.35 14.70 1.48
C VAL A 380 36.84 14.41 1.71
N TRP A 381 37.18 13.30 2.38
CA TRP A 381 38.56 12.89 2.59
C TRP A 381 39.28 12.58 1.27
N LEU A 382 38.63 11.84 0.35
CA LEU A 382 39.17 11.55 -0.98
C LEU A 382 39.30 12.82 -1.83
N GLY A 383 38.35 13.74 -1.76
CA GLY A 383 38.39 15.03 -2.45
C GLY A 383 39.60 15.88 -2.00
N GLN A 384 39.93 15.89 -0.71
CA GLN A 384 41.14 16.55 -0.18
C GLN A 384 42.45 15.91 -0.70
N MET A 385 42.40 14.64 -1.14
CA MET A 385 43.49 13.93 -1.77
C MET A 385 43.59 14.08 -3.31
N GLN A 386 42.86 15.03 -3.89
CA GLN A 386 42.81 15.31 -5.36
C GLN A 386 42.24 14.16 -6.23
N ALA A 387 41.41 13.29 -5.67
CA ALA A 387 40.74 12.20 -6.39
C ALA A 387 39.38 12.64 -6.98
N GLU A 388 39.34 13.79 -7.69
CA GLU A 388 38.12 14.55 -7.99
C GLU A 388 37.02 13.77 -8.74
N VAL A 389 37.36 12.96 -9.75
CA VAL A 389 36.37 12.31 -10.62
C VAL A 389 35.86 10.97 -10.05
N SER A 390 36.69 10.23 -9.33
CA SER A 390 36.35 8.91 -8.81
C SER A 390 35.82 8.93 -7.36
N ALA A 391 35.98 10.03 -6.63
CA ALA A 391 35.61 10.13 -5.23
C ALA A 391 34.13 9.87 -4.93
N PRO A 392 33.15 10.45 -5.67
CA PRO A 392 31.72 10.18 -5.42
C PRO A 392 31.36 8.71 -5.64
N LEU A 393 31.88 8.09 -6.69
CA LEU A 393 31.57 6.69 -7.02
C LEU A 393 32.19 5.72 -5.99
N ALA A 394 33.45 5.97 -5.60
CA ALA A 394 34.15 5.18 -4.61
C ALA A 394 33.47 5.27 -3.22
N ALA A 395 33.08 6.48 -2.81
CA ALA A 395 32.38 6.72 -1.56
C ALA A 395 30.99 6.07 -1.54
N SER A 396 30.24 6.15 -2.66
CA SER A 396 28.93 5.51 -2.79
C SER A 396 29.02 3.99 -2.75
N GLY A 397 29.98 3.41 -3.46
CA GLY A 397 30.24 1.97 -3.44
C GLY A 397 30.62 1.48 -2.04
N ALA A 398 31.51 2.21 -1.36
CA ALA A 398 31.92 1.90 0.01
C ALA A 398 30.73 2.00 0.99
N ALA A 399 29.90 3.02 0.88
CA ALA A 399 28.70 3.19 1.70
C ALA A 399 27.69 2.05 1.47
N PHE A 400 27.45 1.66 0.22
CA PHE A 400 26.60 0.52 -0.13
C PHE A 400 27.10 -0.78 0.51
N VAL A 401 28.38 -1.12 0.33
CA VAL A 401 28.96 -2.36 0.83
C VAL A 401 28.97 -2.37 2.37
N LEU A 402 29.36 -1.26 2.99
CA LEU A 402 29.40 -1.12 4.45
C LEU A 402 28.02 -1.34 5.07
N THR A 403 26.99 -0.66 4.56
CA THR A 403 25.62 -0.78 5.06
C THR A 403 25.04 -2.17 4.81
N CYS A 404 25.33 -2.76 3.65
CA CYS A 404 24.93 -4.13 3.34
C CYS A 404 25.50 -5.12 4.36
N ILE A 405 26.81 -5.09 4.60
CA ILE A 405 27.48 -6.00 5.55
C ILE A 405 26.94 -5.79 6.97
N ILE A 406 26.86 -4.55 7.45
CA ILE A 406 26.38 -4.25 8.80
C ILE A 406 24.92 -4.72 8.96
N THR A 407 24.07 -4.47 7.98
CA THR A 407 22.66 -4.92 8.00
C THR A 407 22.56 -6.45 7.98
N LEU A 408 23.40 -7.13 7.19
CA LEU A 408 23.47 -8.60 7.19
C LEU A 408 23.88 -9.16 8.54
N VAL A 409 24.74 -8.49 9.29
CA VAL A 409 25.20 -8.95 10.60
C VAL A 409 24.18 -8.64 11.70
N ILE A 410 23.71 -7.40 11.77
CA ILE A 410 22.90 -6.89 12.89
C ILE A 410 21.41 -7.25 12.76
N CYS A 411 20.84 -7.20 11.55
CA CYS A 411 19.43 -7.44 11.36
C CYS A 411 19.13 -8.94 11.30
N LYS A 412 18.45 -9.43 12.32
CA LYS A 412 17.91 -10.79 12.36
C LYS A 412 16.46 -10.71 11.87
N TYR A 413 16.20 -11.23 10.69
CA TYR A 413 14.83 -11.48 10.26
C TYR A 413 14.43 -12.84 10.83
N PRO A 414 13.43 -12.90 11.72
CA PRO A 414 12.98 -14.16 12.26
C PRO A 414 12.57 -15.06 11.09
N LYS A 415 13.05 -16.30 11.09
CA LYS A 415 12.35 -17.34 10.36
C LYS A 415 10.90 -17.18 10.83
N LYS A 416 9.97 -16.91 9.90
CA LYS A 416 8.56 -16.94 10.22
C LYS A 416 8.36 -18.26 10.97
N GLU A 417 8.17 -18.19 12.29
CA GLU A 417 7.65 -19.33 13.01
C GLU A 417 6.40 -19.66 12.22
N ARG A 418 6.41 -20.81 11.57
CA ARG A 418 5.15 -21.45 11.24
C ARG A 418 4.41 -21.44 12.57
N LEU A 419 3.38 -20.61 12.66
CA LEU A 419 2.34 -20.90 13.62
C LEU A 419 1.94 -22.33 13.26
N GLU A 420 2.49 -23.27 13.98
CA GLU A 420 2.01 -24.65 13.99
C GLU A 420 0.61 -24.55 14.60
N PHE A 421 -0.34 -24.32 13.72
CA PHE A 421 -1.71 -24.66 14.03
C PHE A 421 -1.70 -26.15 14.35
N PRO A 422 -2.39 -26.59 15.41
CA PRO A 422 -2.48 -28.00 15.74
C PRO A 422 -2.83 -28.73 14.44
N ALA A 423 -1.99 -29.65 14.05
CA ALA A 423 -2.12 -30.42 12.83
C ALA A 423 -3.51 -31.04 12.79
N ILE A 424 -4.38 -30.48 11.98
CA ILE A 424 -5.47 -31.25 11.43
C ILE A 424 -4.75 -32.31 10.61
N THR A 425 -4.77 -33.52 11.09
CA THR A 425 -4.18 -34.70 10.44
C THR A 425 -4.92 -34.92 9.14
N PHE A 426 -4.48 -34.28 8.08
CA PHE A 426 -4.86 -34.66 6.74
C PHE A 426 -4.07 -35.91 6.38
N SER A 427 -4.76 -36.96 6.03
CA SER A 427 -4.15 -38.17 5.46
C SER A 427 -3.30 -37.78 4.26
N PRO A 428 -2.04 -38.23 4.16
CA PRO A 428 -1.19 -37.91 3.03
C PRO A 428 -1.62 -38.73 1.84
N GLY A 429 -2.06 -38.09 0.78
CA GLY A 429 -2.12 -38.76 -0.48
C GLY A 429 -3.20 -38.31 -1.45
N GLY A 430 -2.78 -37.67 -2.49
CA GLY A 430 -3.55 -37.54 -3.72
C GLY A 430 -3.54 -36.09 -4.22
N LYS A 431 -3.09 -35.91 -5.45
CA LYS A 431 -3.30 -34.70 -6.21
C LYS A 431 -4.80 -34.43 -6.25
N LYS A 432 -5.22 -33.22 -5.87
CA LYS A 432 -6.62 -32.78 -6.00
C LYS A 432 -6.77 -32.07 -7.33
N VAL A 433 -7.81 -32.41 -8.07
CA VAL A 433 -8.10 -31.83 -9.37
C VAL A 433 -9.40 -31.04 -9.26
N ILE A 434 -9.39 -29.81 -9.72
CA ILE A 434 -10.57 -29.00 -9.95
C ILE A 434 -10.80 -28.96 -11.45
N HIS A 435 -11.99 -29.36 -11.85
CA HIS A 435 -12.37 -29.42 -13.25
C HIS A 435 -12.93 -28.08 -13.74
N SER A 436 -12.95 -27.89 -15.05
CA SER A 436 -13.46 -26.65 -15.63
C SER A 436 -14.97 -26.50 -15.39
N PRO A 437 -15.41 -25.36 -14.85
CA PRO A 437 -16.84 -25.08 -14.66
C PRO A 437 -17.51 -24.51 -15.92
N LEU A 438 -16.75 -24.22 -16.98
CA LEU A 438 -17.20 -23.54 -18.19
C LEU A 438 -16.52 -24.12 -19.43
N ASN A 439 -17.22 -24.03 -20.57
CA ASN A 439 -16.61 -24.19 -21.88
C ASN A 439 -16.08 -22.84 -22.33
N GLY A 440 -14.81 -22.74 -22.71
CA GLY A 440 -14.26 -21.45 -23.13
C GLY A 440 -12.76 -21.46 -23.39
N LYS A 441 -12.25 -20.28 -23.75
CA LYS A 441 -10.84 -20.02 -23.94
C LYS A 441 -10.18 -19.72 -22.60
N ILE A 442 -9.05 -20.33 -22.34
CA ILE A 442 -8.28 -20.10 -21.12
C ILE A 442 -7.49 -18.79 -21.21
N VAL A 443 -7.56 -18.01 -20.15
CA VAL A 443 -6.85 -16.74 -19.97
C VAL A 443 -6.05 -16.81 -18.68
N PRO A 444 -4.76 -16.48 -18.70
CA PRO A 444 -3.97 -16.35 -17.47
C PRO A 444 -4.63 -15.33 -16.51
N LEU A 445 -4.71 -15.65 -15.21
CA LEU A 445 -5.35 -14.76 -14.24
C LEU A 445 -4.73 -13.36 -14.22
N MET A 446 -3.44 -13.24 -14.52
CA MET A 446 -2.71 -11.97 -14.60
C MET A 446 -3.15 -11.07 -15.76
N GLU A 447 -3.82 -11.61 -16.76
CA GLU A 447 -4.30 -10.87 -17.95
C GLU A 447 -5.75 -10.38 -17.79
N VAL A 448 -6.42 -10.74 -16.69
CA VAL A 448 -7.79 -10.28 -16.40
C VAL A 448 -7.78 -8.78 -16.11
N GLY A 449 -8.70 -8.03 -16.70
CA GLY A 449 -8.80 -6.57 -16.59
C GLY A 449 -9.23 -6.03 -15.20
N ASP A 450 -9.26 -6.87 -14.17
CA ASP A 450 -9.58 -6.54 -12.78
C ASP A 450 -8.34 -6.73 -11.90
N GLU A 451 -7.85 -5.63 -11.30
CA GLU A 451 -6.68 -5.64 -10.40
C GLU A 451 -6.85 -6.57 -9.19
N VAL A 452 -8.07 -6.79 -8.71
CA VAL A 452 -8.33 -7.65 -7.55
C VAL A 452 -8.03 -9.12 -7.89
N PHE A 453 -8.31 -9.53 -9.13
CA PHE A 453 -8.05 -10.89 -9.62
C PHE A 453 -6.64 -11.04 -10.18
N SER A 454 -6.21 -10.12 -11.04
CA SER A 454 -4.89 -10.20 -11.69
C SER A 454 -3.70 -10.07 -10.74
N SER A 455 -3.87 -9.39 -9.60
CA SER A 455 -2.83 -9.31 -8.56
C SER A 455 -2.63 -10.59 -7.73
N GLY A 456 -3.52 -11.59 -7.86
CA GLY A 456 -3.48 -12.82 -7.08
C GLY A 456 -3.75 -12.64 -5.57
N VAL A 457 -4.26 -11.48 -5.14
CA VAL A 457 -4.55 -11.17 -3.72
C VAL A 457 -5.63 -12.09 -3.15
N LEU A 458 -6.57 -12.53 -4.00
CA LEU A 458 -7.65 -13.46 -3.60
C LEU A 458 -7.22 -14.92 -3.61
N GLY A 459 -6.08 -15.25 -4.20
CA GLY A 459 -5.57 -16.61 -4.34
C GLY A 459 -5.04 -16.91 -5.73
N GLU A 460 -4.55 -18.12 -5.93
CA GLU A 460 -4.10 -18.62 -7.23
C GLU A 460 -5.27 -19.20 -8.02
N GLY A 461 -5.25 -19.07 -9.34
CA GLY A 461 -6.33 -19.53 -10.18
C GLY A 461 -6.07 -19.29 -11.66
N ILE A 462 -7.14 -19.33 -12.43
CA ILE A 462 -7.15 -19.15 -13.87
C ILE A 462 -8.45 -18.45 -14.28
N ALA A 463 -8.48 -17.84 -15.45
CA ALA A 463 -9.69 -17.26 -16.00
C ALA A 463 -10.11 -17.97 -17.30
N ILE A 464 -11.38 -17.86 -17.65
CA ILE A 464 -11.99 -18.47 -18.83
C ILE A 464 -12.86 -17.42 -19.52
N GLU A 465 -12.65 -17.18 -20.83
CA GLU A 465 -13.59 -16.48 -21.70
C GLU A 465 -14.68 -17.48 -22.14
N PRO A 466 -15.92 -17.39 -21.60
CA PRO A 466 -16.91 -18.43 -21.80
C PRO A 466 -17.53 -18.42 -23.20
N TYR A 467 -17.71 -19.59 -23.78
CA TYR A 467 -18.47 -19.76 -25.03
C TYR A 467 -19.97 -19.89 -24.80
N GLU A 468 -20.36 -20.28 -23.58
CA GLU A 468 -21.74 -20.55 -23.18
C GLU A 468 -22.08 -19.86 -21.86
N GLY A 469 -23.36 -19.57 -21.66
CA GLY A 469 -23.86 -18.86 -20.47
C GLY A 469 -24.28 -19.78 -19.32
N ILE A 470 -23.58 -20.89 -19.06
CA ILE A 470 -23.91 -21.81 -17.95
C ILE A 470 -22.62 -22.17 -17.19
N VAL A 471 -22.69 -22.04 -15.86
CA VAL A 471 -21.61 -22.46 -14.93
C VAL A 471 -21.99 -23.77 -14.28
N TYR A 472 -21.07 -24.71 -14.27
CA TYR A 472 -21.21 -26.06 -13.71
C TYR A 472 -20.32 -26.24 -12.47
N ALA A 473 -20.70 -27.18 -11.59
CA ALA A 473 -19.92 -27.52 -10.42
C ALA A 473 -18.58 -28.17 -10.84
N PRO A 474 -17.42 -27.62 -10.40
CA PRO A 474 -16.09 -28.08 -10.84
C PRO A 474 -15.58 -29.32 -10.09
N ALA A 475 -16.29 -29.76 -9.09
CA ALA A 475 -16.06 -30.93 -8.26
C ALA A 475 -17.31 -31.20 -7.41
N ASP A 476 -17.34 -32.33 -6.71
CA ASP A 476 -18.32 -32.54 -5.63
C ASP A 476 -18.12 -31.50 -4.55
N CYS A 477 -19.08 -30.60 -4.37
CA CYS A 477 -18.91 -29.43 -3.52
C CYS A 477 -20.20 -28.98 -2.85
N LYS A 478 -20.05 -28.06 -1.92
CA LYS A 478 -21.16 -27.36 -1.28
C LYS A 478 -21.11 -25.88 -1.64
N VAL A 479 -22.24 -25.29 -1.98
CA VAL A 479 -22.37 -23.84 -2.19
C VAL A 479 -22.24 -23.14 -0.84
N THR A 480 -21.07 -22.58 -0.54
CA THR A 480 -20.79 -21.89 0.72
C THR A 480 -21.25 -20.45 0.70
N THR A 481 -21.14 -19.80 -0.46
CA THR A 481 -21.58 -18.41 -0.65
C THR A 481 -22.23 -18.27 -2.02
N PHE A 482 -23.43 -17.71 -2.05
CA PHE A 482 -24.09 -17.28 -3.28
C PHE A 482 -24.32 -15.78 -3.20
N PHE A 483 -23.70 -15.01 -4.11
CA PHE A 483 -23.87 -13.56 -4.11
C PHE A 483 -25.28 -13.19 -4.58
N PRO A 484 -25.99 -12.26 -3.90
CA PRO A 484 -27.38 -11.93 -4.23
C PRO A 484 -27.60 -11.45 -5.67
N THR A 485 -26.57 -10.87 -6.26
CA THR A 485 -26.55 -10.41 -7.66
C THR A 485 -26.16 -11.50 -8.65
N GLY A 486 -25.95 -12.74 -8.20
CA GLY A 486 -25.69 -13.89 -9.06
C GLY A 486 -24.37 -13.89 -9.84
N HIS A 487 -23.57 -12.81 -9.75
CA HIS A 487 -22.31 -12.66 -10.51
C HIS A 487 -21.15 -13.50 -9.96
N ALA A 488 -21.27 -13.99 -8.73
CA ALA A 488 -20.21 -14.79 -8.11
C ALA A 488 -20.77 -15.89 -7.20
N ILE A 489 -20.05 -17.02 -7.15
CA ILE A 489 -20.37 -18.19 -6.34
C ILE A 489 -19.11 -18.66 -5.59
N GLY A 490 -19.23 -18.85 -4.29
CA GLY A 490 -18.23 -19.51 -3.45
C GLY A 490 -18.61 -20.96 -3.20
N LEU A 491 -17.66 -21.87 -3.35
CA LEU A 491 -17.83 -23.32 -3.20
C LEU A 491 -16.79 -23.86 -2.23
N THR A 492 -17.12 -24.96 -1.53
CA THR A 492 -16.13 -25.75 -0.79
C THR A 492 -16.29 -27.20 -1.18
N THR A 493 -15.21 -27.82 -1.69
CA THR A 493 -15.23 -29.24 -2.05
C THR A 493 -15.18 -30.14 -0.82
N ALA A 494 -15.49 -31.42 -1.00
CA ALA A 494 -15.42 -32.42 0.07
C ALA A 494 -14.00 -32.55 0.65
N GLU A 495 -12.98 -32.22 -0.15
CA GLU A 495 -11.58 -32.25 0.26
C GLU A 495 -11.08 -30.93 0.90
N GLY A 496 -11.96 -29.94 1.08
CA GLY A 496 -11.64 -28.67 1.74
C GLY A 496 -11.01 -27.63 0.80
N VAL A 497 -11.11 -27.79 -0.54
CA VAL A 497 -10.72 -26.74 -1.47
C VAL A 497 -11.80 -25.65 -1.47
N GLU A 498 -11.41 -24.41 -1.20
CA GLU A 498 -12.30 -23.27 -1.29
C GLU A 498 -12.14 -22.54 -2.62
N LEU A 499 -13.23 -22.42 -3.35
CA LEU A 499 -13.28 -21.86 -4.70
C LEU A 499 -14.16 -20.62 -4.74
N LEU A 500 -13.72 -19.61 -5.49
CA LEU A 500 -14.54 -18.49 -5.92
C LEU A 500 -14.62 -18.49 -7.45
N ILE A 501 -15.83 -18.57 -8.00
CA ILE A 501 -16.09 -18.37 -9.42
C ILE A 501 -16.76 -17.01 -9.57
N HIS A 502 -16.12 -16.08 -10.28
CA HIS A 502 -16.62 -14.72 -10.52
C HIS A 502 -16.85 -14.53 -12.02
N ILE A 503 -18.08 -14.30 -12.40
CA ILE A 503 -18.54 -14.26 -13.80
C ILE A 503 -18.45 -12.83 -14.32
N GLY A 504 -17.54 -12.63 -15.28
CA GLY A 504 -17.25 -11.33 -15.90
C GLY A 504 -16.57 -10.34 -14.96
N VAL A 505 -16.09 -9.24 -15.54
CA VAL A 505 -15.44 -8.14 -14.83
C VAL A 505 -16.48 -7.07 -14.50
N ASP A 506 -16.50 -6.58 -13.25
CA ASP A 506 -17.42 -5.54 -12.74
C ASP A 506 -18.93 -5.84 -12.88
N THR A 507 -19.31 -7.06 -13.20
CA THR A 507 -20.71 -7.47 -13.44
C THR A 507 -21.60 -7.39 -12.19
N VAL A 508 -21.03 -7.15 -11.02
CA VAL A 508 -21.77 -6.80 -9.80
C VAL A 508 -22.67 -5.57 -9.99
N GLN A 509 -22.27 -4.64 -10.87
CA GLN A 509 -23.01 -3.41 -11.18
C GLN A 509 -24.33 -3.67 -11.92
N LEU A 510 -24.51 -4.83 -12.53
CA LEU A 510 -25.75 -5.25 -13.16
C LEU A 510 -26.87 -5.57 -12.16
N ASN A 511 -26.58 -5.60 -10.85
CA ASN A 511 -27.56 -5.86 -9.80
C ASN A 511 -28.43 -7.10 -10.05
N GLY A 512 -27.82 -8.16 -10.59
CA GLY A 512 -28.50 -9.44 -10.86
C GLY A 512 -29.20 -9.55 -12.21
N LYS A 513 -29.24 -8.47 -13.02
CA LYS A 513 -29.78 -8.55 -14.39
C LYS A 513 -28.95 -9.52 -15.21
N TYR A 514 -29.64 -10.38 -15.96
CA TYR A 514 -29.07 -11.37 -16.88
C TYR A 514 -28.41 -12.58 -16.19
N PHE A 515 -28.55 -12.74 -14.85
CA PHE A 515 -28.14 -13.90 -14.09
C PHE A 515 -29.35 -14.66 -13.55
N GLU A 516 -29.38 -15.98 -13.73
CA GLU A 516 -30.42 -16.89 -13.25
C GLU A 516 -29.79 -17.97 -12.35
N PRO A 517 -29.88 -17.84 -11.02
CA PRO A 517 -29.41 -18.87 -10.09
C PRO A 517 -30.21 -20.17 -10.27
N LEU A 518 -29.48 -21.30 -10.40
CA LEU A 518 -30.08 -22.63 -10.46
C LEU A 518 -29.95 -23.40 -9.16
N VAL A 519 -29.12 -22.89 -8.22
CA VAL A 519 -28.83 -23.50 -6.92
C VAL A 519 -28.96 -22.47 -5.80
N LYS A 520 -29.05 -22.97 -4.57
CA LYS A 520 -29.14 -22.11 -3.36
C LYS A 520 -27.90 -22.27 -2.49
N GLN A 521 -27.58 -21.23 -1.71
CA GLN A 521 -26.54 -21.32 -0.69
C GLN A 521 -26.86 -22.43 0.32
N GLY A 522 -25.85 -23.25 0.63
CA GLY A 522 -25.95 -24.40 1.51
C GLY A 522 -26.27 -25.71 0.80
N GLU A 523 -26.57 -25.69 -0.50
CA GLU A 523 -26.85 -26.87 -1.33
C GLU A 523 -25.56 -27.66 -1.60
N SER A 524 -25.65 -28.99 -1.59
CA SER A 524 -24.56 -29.88 -2.00
C SER A 524 -24.76 -30.30 -3.44
N LEU A 525 -23.71 -30.22 -4.23
CA LEU A 525 -23.72 -30.43 -5.68
C LEU A 525 -22.74 -31.54 -6.04
N LEU A 526 -23.12 -32.29 -7.05
CA LEU A 526 -22.21 -33.21 -7.72
C LEU A 526 -21.46 -32.49 -8.85
N GLU A 527 -20.26 -32.95 -9.14
CA GLU A 527 -19.48 -32.47 -10.29
C GLU A 527 -20.32 -32.49 -11.57
N GLY A 528 -20.20 -31.43 -12.40
CA GLY A 528 -20.95 -31.27 -13.64
C GLY A 528 -22.41 -30.84 -13.47
N GLN A 529 -22.90 -30.61 -12.25
CA GLN A 529 -24.24 -30.10 -12.03
C GLN A 529 -24.32 -28.59 -12.37
N PRO A 530 -25.32 -28.10 -13.15
CA PRO A 530 -25.44 -26.68 -13.48
C PRO A 530 -25.79 -25.86 -12.21
N MET A 531 -25.08 -24.75 -12.02
CA MET A 531 -25.21 -23.88 -10.84
C MET A 531 -25.83 -22.54 -11.12
N LEU A 532 -25.49 -21.97 -12.28
CA LEU A 532 -25.91 -20.63 -12.66
C LEU A 532 -26.02 -20.55 -14.18
N ARG A 533 -27.06 -19.85 -14.65
CA ARG A 533 -27.17 -19.44 -16.06
C ARG A 533 -27.02 -17.93 -16.18
N PHE A 534 -26.38 -17.45 -17.25
CA PHE A 534 -26.23 -16.03 -17.53
C PHE A 534 -26.35 -15.76 -19.05
N ASP A 535 -26.80 -14.56 -19.40
CA ASP A 535 -26.93 -14.15 -20.80
C ASP A 535 -25.70 -13.34 -21.21
N SER A 536 -24.65 -14.05 -21.71
CA SER A 536 -23.37 -13.43 -22.09
C SER A 536 -23.55 -12.30 -23.09
N ARG A 537 -24.43 -12.48 -24.11
CA ARG A 537 -24.66 -11.46 -25.14
C ARG A 537 -25.24 -10.15 -24.58
N LYS A 538 -26.18 -10.23 -23.64
CA LYS A 538 -26.76 -9.03 -23.02
C LYS A 538 -25.81 -8.37 -22.05
N ILE A 539 -24.95 -9.13 -21.38
CA ILE A 539 -23.93 -8.60 -20.47
C ILE A 539 -22.86 -7.87 -21.29
N GLU A 540 -22.39 -8.43 -22.40
CA GLU A 540 -21.46 -7.79 -23.33
C GLU A 540 -22.06 -6.53 -23.99
N GLN A 541 -23.34 -6.57 -24.40
CA GLN A 541 -24.04 -5.40 -24.91
C GLN A 541 -24.21 -4.29 -23.87
N ALA A 542 -24.20 -4.63 -22.59
CA ALA A 542 -24.19 -3.68 -21.49
C ALA A 542 -22.77 -3.13 -21.18
N GLY A 543 -21.74 -3.55 -21.95
CA GLY A 543 -20.37 -3.03 -21.87
C GLY A 543 -19.47 -3.75 -20.89
N TYR A 544 -19.82 -4.96 -20.43
CA TYR A 544 -19.02 -5.73 -19.48
C TYR A 544 -18.25 -6.87 -20.17
N ASP A 545 -17.03 -7.10 -19.72
CA ASP A 545 -16.18 -8.22 -20.10
C ASP A 545 -16.67 -9.51 -19.41
N MET A 546 -16.77 -10.60 -20.17
CA MET A 546 -17.26 -11.89 -19.67
C MET A 546 -16.16 -12.80 -19.11
N THR A 547 -14.91 -12.38 -19.12
CA THR A 547 -13.80 -13.16 -18.57
C THR A 547 -14.11 -13.57 -17.13
N THR A 548 -14.29 -14.86 -16.93
CA THR A 548 -14.75 -15.47 -15.67
C THR A 548 -13.57 -16.05 -14.92
N SER A 549 -13.35 -15.54 -13.70
CA SER A 549 -12.23 -15.96 -12.85
C SER A 549 -12.61 -17.16 -11.97
N VAL A 550 -11.76 -18.20 -11.95
CA VAL A 550 -11.85 -19.38 -11.09
C VAL A 550 -10.64 -19.41 -10.16
N ILE A 551 -10.86 -19.15 -8.88
CA ILE A 551 -9.80 -18.85 -7.89
C ILE A 551 -9.90 -19.79 -6.70
N ILE A 552 -8.76 -20.32 -6.26
CA ILE A 552 -8.61 -21.05 -5.00
C ILE A 552 -8.37 -20.04 -3.89
N THR A 553 -9.36 -19.78 -3.05
CA THR A 553 -9.27 -18.73 -2.02
C THR A 553 -8.46 -19.15 -0.79
N ASN A 554 -8.30 -20.45 -0.56
CA ASN A 554 -7.43 -21.01 0.48
C ASN A 554 -6.10 -21.54 -0.07
N THR A 555 -5.51 -20.85 -1.04
CA THR A 555 -4.22 -21.26 -1.68
C THR A 555 -3.11 -21.53 -0.68
N THR A 556 -3.13 -20.84 0.48
CA THR A 556 -2.12 -21.02 1.54
C THR A 556 -2.14 -22.38 2.21
N ASP A 557 -3.23 -23.13 2.08
CA ASP A 557 -3.40 -24.47 2.68
C ASP A 557 -2.76 -25.55 1.79
N TRP A 558 -2.38 -25.17 0.56
CA TRP A 558 -1.82 -26.06 -0.46
C TRP A 558 -0.35 -25.74 -0.71
N LYS A 559 0.46 -26.77 -0.94
CA LYS A 559 1.90 -26.58 -1.23
C LYS A 559 2.11 -25.92 -2.59
N ARG A 560 1.21 -26.21 -3.54
CA ARG A 560 1.29 -25.73 -4.91
C ARG A 560 -0.08 -25.86 -5.58
N VAL A 561 -0.42 -24.87 -6.39
CA VAL A 561 -1.56 -24.87 -7.31
C VAL A 561 -1.02 -24.75 -8.72
N ASP A 562 -1.21 -25.75 -9.54
CA ASP A 562 -0.83 -25.76 -10.96
C ASP A 562 -2.07 -25.53 -11.81
N SER A 563 -2.02 -24.58 -12.73
CA SER A 563 -3.04 -24.37 -13.75
C SER A 563 -2.74 -25.15 -15.02
N THR A 564 -3.80 -25.52 -15.76
CA THR A 564 -3.65 -26.15 -17.08
C THR A 564 -2.88 -25.25 -18.04
N LYS A 565 -2.19 -25.87 -19.02
CA LYS A 565 -1.49 -25.16 -20.10
C LYS A 565 -2.27 -25.21 -21.43
N ALA A 566 -3.48 -25.77 -21.43
CA ALA A 566 -4.34 -25.78 -22.60
C ALA A 566 -4.75 -24.33 -22.96
N GLN A 567 -5.08 -24.09 -24.23
CA GLN A 567 -5.60 -22.80 -24.68
C GLN A 567 -7.12 -22.72 -24.56
N GLU A 568 -7.79 -23.87 -24.60
CA GLU A 568 -9.23 -24.00 -24.47
C GLU A 568 -9.57 -25.08 -23.46
N THR A 569 -10.76 -25.03 -22.90
CA THR A 569 -11.26 -25.99 -21.93
C THR A 569 -12.74 -26.29 -22.16
N THR A 570 -13.14 -27.51 -21.84
CA THR A 570 -14.54 -27.91 -21.76
C THR A 570 -14.91 -28.31 -20.33
N VAL A 571 -16.20 -28.27 -20.02
CA VAL A 571 -16.70 -28.68 -18.69
C VAL A 571 -16.24 -30.12 -18.40
N GLY A 572 -15.60 -30.31 -17.24
CA GLY A 572 -15.02 -31.60 -16.83
C GLY A 572 -13.55 -31.78 -17.17
N ASP A 573 -12.91 -30.89 -17.95
CA ASP A 573 -11.46 -30.93 -18.16
C ASP A 573 -10.72 -30.51 -16.88
N ALA A 574 -9.54 -31.10 -16.65
CA ALA A 574 -8.69 -30.73 -15.51
C ALA A 574 -8.19 -29.26 -15.68
N LEU A 575 -8.66 -28.36 -14.82
CA LEU A 575 -8.36 -26.95 -14.87
C LEU A 575 -7.26 -26.53 -13.90
N LEU A 576 -7.39 -26.91 -12.62
CA LEU A 576 -6.43 -26.62 -11.55
C LEU A 576 -6.06 -27.92 -10.83
N MET A 577 -4.78 -28.05 -10.47
CA MET A 577 -4.25 -29.20 -9.75
C MET A 577 -3.57 -28.73 -8.47
N LEU A 578 -4.03 -29.22 -7.32
CA LEU A 578 -3.52 -28.84 -5.98
C LEU A 578 -2.72 -30.01 -5.38
N VAL A 579 -1.59 -29.67 -4.77
CA VAL A 579 -0.67 -30.65 -4.14
C VAL A 579 -0.37 -30.25 -2.71
#